data_9882cc1bd47e8624691c8260b85a20f0
#
_entry.id   9882cc1bd47e8624691c8260b85a20f0
#
_cell.length_a   1.000
_cell.length_b   1.000
_cell.length_c   1.000
_cell.angle_alpha   90.00
_cell.angle_beta   90.00
_cell.angle_gamma   90.00
#
_symmetry.space_group_name_H-M   'P 1'
#
loop_
_entity.id
_entity.type
_entity.pdbx_description
1 polymer ?
#
loop_
_entity_poly.entity_id
_entity_poly.type
_entity_poly.pdbx_seq_one_letter_code
_entity_poly.pdbx_strand_id
1 'polypeptide(L)'
;MEERKTSGLFRCLVYNGGVSLTLIQGGQMCANGVKMQGFRGEKARYFSGALLCTAFLGGLLKENGEVSAVIKTDGTLQNITASASAALNVRACMDCNEKSENGGEESGEAAKNFCGAGGYLQVVKSDGYSLRPFVGACALKCGENQSAEAFFEENFEEYFSVSEQLPTRFKLVIGDKSGDKASENGEENSGEYLCAALQSLPGAGDKWQETAKEKLSAFLKEYEKTKDAEKSAQKIFGRISCEENRALQYKCNCSKEYLKGVLSSLGKNELESILKEQGAVKIHCRYCNTNYAFTREDLKDLLSV
;
A
#
# COMPACT_ATOMS: atom_id res chain seq x y z
N MET A 1 3.26 -14.64 -27.07
CA MET A 1 3.43 -13.28 -26.48
C MET A 1 2.85 -13.37 -25.07
N GLU A 2 3.72 -13.52 -24.07
CA GLU A 2 3.28 -13.48 -22.67
C GLU A 2 2.77 -12.07 -22.38
N GLU A 3 1.48 -11.93 -22.11
CA GLU A 3 0.93 -10.73 -21.50
C GLU A 3 1.62 -10.54 -20.15
N ARG A 4 2.57 -9.61 -20.07
CA ARG A 4 3.14 -9.17 -18.81
C ARG A 4 1.97 -8.73 -17.93
N LYS A 5 1.80 -9.37 -16.78
CA LYS A 5 0.82 -9.00 -15.75
C LYS A 5 1.16 -7.58 -15.27
N THR A 6 0.65 -6.57 -15.97
CA THR A 6 0.87 -5.17 -15.63
C THR A 6 0.00 -4.82 -14.43
N SER A 7 0.59 -4.24 -13.39
CA SER A 7 -0.19 -3.64 -12.29
C SER A 7 -0.99 -2.46 -12.80
N GLY A 8 -2.24 -2.32 -12.34
CA GLY A 8 -3.14 -1.27 -12.80
C GLY A 8 -4.30 -0.98 -11.85
N LEU A 9 -4.96 0.13 -12.09
CA LEU A 9 -6.24 0.50 -11.52
C LEU A 9 -7.28 0.49 -12.65
N PHE A 10 -8.38 -0.24 -12.42
CA PHE A 10 -9.62 -0.14 -13.17
C PHE A 10 -10.68 0.48 -12.29
N ARG A 11 -11.45 1.43 -12.80
CA ARG A 11 -12.58 2.03 -12.12
C ARG A 11 -13.75 2.19 -13.05
N CYS A 12 -14.97 1.93 -12.55
CA CYS A 12 -16.21 2.23 -13.27
C CYS A 12 -17.33 2.58 -12.27
N LEU A 13 -18.42 3.09 -12.79
CA LEU A 13 -19.65 3.33 -12.04
C LEU A 13 -20.62 2.18 -12.21
N VAL A 14 -21.20 1.73 -11.12
CA VAL A 14 -22.21 0.67 -11.03
C VAL A 14 -23.47 1.19 -10.34
N TYR A 15 -24.52 0.38 -10.25
CA TYR A 15 -25.80 0.77 -9.64
C TYR A 15 -26.35 2.10 -10.19
N ASN A 16 -26.45 2.20 -11.51
CA ASN A 16 -26.91 3.40 -12.22
C ASN A 16 -26.10 4.66 -11.91
N GLY A 17 -24.82 4.51 -11.65
CA GLY A 17 -23.91 5.63 -11.39
C GLY A 17 -23.84 6.06 -9.92
N GLY A 18 -24.57 5.41 -9.02
CA GLY A 18 -24.57 5.76 -7.59
C GLY A 18 -23.38 5.22 -6.79
N VAL A 19 -22.64 4.25 -7.32
CA VAL A 19 -21.51 3.61 -6.62
C VAL A 19 -20.33 3.48 -7.57
N SER A 20 -19.13 3.83 -7.07
CA SER A 20 -17.87 3.58 -7.77
C SER A 20 -17.36 2.19 -7.42
N LEU A 21 -17.09 1.36 -8.43
CA LEU A 21 -16.31 0.13 -8.32
C LEU A 21 -14.87 0.43 -8.72
N THR A 22 -13.92 0.12 -7.87
CA THR A 22 -12.49 0.22 -8.17
C THR A 22 -11.82 -1.13 -7.97
N LEU A 23 -10.98 -1.57 -8.93
CA LEU A 23 -10.10 -2.72 -8.81
C LEU A 23 -8.65 -2.26 -8.90
N ILE A 24 -7.85 -2.57 -7.89
CA ILE A 24 -6.38 -2.48 -7.90
C ILE A 24 -5.82 -3.86 -8.23
N GLN A 25 -5.09 -3.94 -9.33
CA GLN A 25 -4.34 -5.12 -9.77
C GLN A 25 -2.88 -4.88 -9.36
N GLY A 26 -2.48 -5.38 -8.19
CA GLY A 26 -1.20 -5.06 -7.57
C GLY A 26 -0.06 -6.05 -7.84
N GLY A 27 -0.26 -7.06 -8.69
CA GLY A 27 0.66 -8.19 -8.82
C GLY A 27 2.14 -7.81 -8.92
N GLN A 28 2.54 -7.08 -9.96
CA GLN A 28 3.93 -6.66 -10.14
C GLN A 28 4.38 -5.62 -9.09
N MET A 29 3.49 -4.70 -8.70
CA MET A 29 3.79 -3.69 -7.67
C MET A 29 4.14 -4.34 -6.33
N CYS A 30 3.30 -5.27 -5.86
CA CYS A 30 3.53 -5.97 -4.59
C CYS A 30 4.76 -6.87 -4.68
N ALA A 31 4.92 -7.64 -5.76
CA ALA A 31 6.09 -8.50 -5.95
C ALA A 31 7.40 -7.70 -5.91
N ASN A 32 7.46 -6.55 -6.62
CA ASN A 32 8.63 -5.68 -6.60
C ASN A 32 8.91 -5.12 -5.21
N GLY A 33 7.88 -4.65 -4.49
CA GLY A 33 8.01 -4.10 -3.15
C GLY A 33 8.47 -5.16 -2.14
N VAL A 34 7.85 -6.33 -2.12
CA VAL A 34 8.20 -7.45 -1.24
C VAL A 34 9.63 -7.92 -1.49
N LYS A 35 10.02 -8.10 -2.76
CA LYS A 35 11.40 -8.48 -3.14
C LYS A 35 12.43 -7.45 -2.69
N MET A 36 12.13 -6.16 -2.89
CA MET A 36 13.03 -5.05 -2.53
C MET A 36 13.25 -4.97 -1.01
N GLN A 37 12.23 -5.26 -0.22
CA GLN A 37 12.27 -5.25 1.24
C GLN A 37 12.75 -6.59 1.84
N GLY A 38 12.79 -7.67 1.06
CA GLY A 38 13.18 -9.00 1.53
C GLY A 38 12.14 -9.67 2.45
N PHE A 39 10.89 -9.20 2.44
CA PHE A 39 9.83 -9.75 3.31
C PHE A 39 9.33 -11.10 2.83
N ARG A 40 8.90 -11.96 3.77
CA ARG A 40 8.29 -13.28 3.53
C ARG A 40 7.13 -13.51 4.51
N GLY A 41 6.30 -14.52 4.25
CA GLY A 41 5.20 -14.93 5.13
C GLY A 41 4.24 -13.79 5.47
N GLU A 42 3.85 -13.68 6.73
CA GLU A 42 2.93 -12.64 7.21
C GLU A 42 3.45 -11.22 6.97
N LYS A 43 4.77 -10.97 7.11
CA LYS A 43 5.37 -9.67 6.81
C LYS A 43 5.08 -9.25 5.36
N ALA A 44 5.23 -10.15 4.39
CA ALA A 44 4.94 -9.88 2.98
C ALA A 44 3.44 -9.63 2.75
N ARG A 45 2.57 -10.35 3.44
CA ARG A 45 1.11 -10.19 3.34
C ARG A 45 0.65 -8.83 3.84
N TYR A 46 1.06 -8.43 5.05
CA TYR A 46 0.72 -7.11 5.60
C TYR A 46 1.33 -5.96 4.78
N PHE A 47 2.56 -6.10 4.34
CA PHE A 47 3.19 -5.11 3.46
C PHE A 47 2.43 -4.94 2.15
N SER A 48 2.01 -6.03 1.52
CA SER A 48 1.23 -6.01 0.28
C SER A 48 -0.17 -5.42 0.47
N GLY A 49 -0.85 -5.73 1.59
CA GLY A 49 -2.13 -5.14 1.95
C GLY A 49 -2.05 -3.62 2.07
N ALA A 50 -0.99 -3.12 2.72
CA ALA A 50 -0.76 -1.68 2.83
C ALA A 50 -0.54 -1.03 1.44
N LEU A 51 0.24 -1.66 0.57
CA LEU A 51 0.44 -1.18 -0.80
C LEU A 51 -0.88 -1.12 -1.59
N LEU A 52 -1.69 -2.17 -1.52
CA LEU A 52 -2.98 -2.26 -2.23
C LEU A 52 -3.96 -1.18 -1.78
N CYS A 53 -4.15 -1.03 -0.47
CA CYS A 53 -5.06 -0.03 0.08
C CYS A 53 -4.57 1.40 -0.17
N THR A 54 -3.25 1.63 -0.11
CA THR A 54 -2.68 2.94 -0.41
C THR A 54 -2.75 3.26 -1.90
N ALA A 55 -2.62 2.27 -2.79
CA ALA A 55 -2.88 2.44 -4.21
C ALA A 55 -4.34 2.87 -4.48
N PHE A 56 -5.31 2.27 -3.77
CA PHE A 56 -6.71 2.71 -3.82
C PHE A 56 -6.86 4.19 -3.41
N LEU A 57 -6.26 4.60 -2.28
CA LEU A 57 -6.26 6.00 -1.84
C LEU A 57 -5.61 6.93 -2.88
N GLY A 58 -4.49 6.52 -3.48
CA GLY A 58 -3.82 7.24 -4.56
C GLY A 58 -4.71 7.43 -5.79
N GLY A 59 -5.53 6.43 -6.09
CA GLY A 59 -6.54 6.49 -7.15
C GLY A 59 -7.63 7.53 -6.95
N LEU A 60 -7.87 7.97 -5.71
CA LEU A 60 -8.86 9.02 -5.39
C LEU A 60 -8.30 10.43 -5.47
N LEU A 61 -6.97 10.58 -5.62
CA LEU A 61 -6.32 11.88 -5.67
C LEU A 61 -6.51 12.58 -7.01
N LYS A 62 -6.56 13.91 -6.96
CA LYS A 62 -6.43 14.77 -8.13
C LYS A 62 -4.95 14.95 -8.51
N GLU A 63 -4.69 15.55 -9.67
CA GLU A 63 -3.34 15.88 -10.14
C GLU A 63 -2.47 16.52 -9.04
N ASN A 64 -1.20 16.13 -9.00
CA ASN A 64 -0.19 16.56 -8.02
C ASN A 64 -0.47 16.15 -6.56
N GLY A 65 -1.54 15.42 -6.29
CA GLY A 65 -1.84 14.93 -4.94
C GLY A 65 -0.91 13.82 -4.51
N GLU A 66 -0.68 13.77 -3.19
CA GLU A 66 0.00 12.66 -2.52
C GLU A 66 -0.81 12.21 -1.29
N VAL A 67 -0.76 10.93 -1.00
CA VAL A 67 -1.36 10.34 0.20
C VAL A 67 -0.35 9.45 0.89
N SER A 68 -0.36 9.49 2.22
CA SER A 68 0.37 8.54 3.07
C SER A 68 -0.58 7.92 4.07
N ALA A 69 -0.53 6.60 4.18
CA ALA A 69 -1.21 5.83 5.21
C ALA A 69 -0.17 5.32 6.21
N VAL A 70 -0.37 5.62 7.49
CA VAL A 70 0.47 5.19 8.60
C VAL A 70 -0.36 4.29 9.49
N ILE A 71 0.06 3.05 9.64
CA ILE A 71 -0.52 2.06 10.55
C ILE A 71 0.47 1.85 11.68
N LYS A 72 0.07 2.11 12.92
CA LYS A 72 0.84 1.78 14.11
C LYS A 72 0.07 0.80 14.97
N THR A 73 0.75 -0.25 15.41
CA THR A 73 0.17 -1.30 16.26
C THR A 73 1.04 -1.53 17.50
N ASP A 74 0.50 -2.24 18.47
CA ASP A 74 1.20 -2.66 19.68
C ASP A 74 1.68 -4.12 19.62
N GLY A 75 1.55 -4.77 18.45
CA GLY A 75 1.96 -6.15 18.20
C GLY A 75 3.40 -6.31 17.67
N THR A 76 3.63 -7.45 17.03
CA THR A 76 4.89 -7.74 16.31
C THR A 76 5.11 -6.78 15.16
N LEU A 77 4.07 -6.51 14.38
CA LEU A 77 4.02 -5.38 13.47
C LEU A 77 4.00 -4.10 14.30
N GLN A 78 4.98 -3.24 14.15
CA GLN A 78 5.02 -1.97 14.88
C GLN A 78 4.51 -0.80 14.06
N ASN A 79 4.95 -0.73 12.82
CA ASN A 79 4.62 0.38 11.95
C ASN A 79 4.67 -0.03 10.48
N ILE A 80 3.65 0.39 9.72
CA ILE A 80 3.72 0.44 8.25
C ILE A 80 3.47 1.87 7.83
N THR A 81 4.33 2.42 6.98
CA THR A 81 4.09 3.67 6.28
C THR A 81 4.08 3.40 4.79
N ALA A 82 2.93 3.62 4.16
CA ALA A 82 2.77 3.48 2.73
C ALA A 82 2.34 4.81 2.11
N SER A 83 2.84 5.15 0.93
CA SER A 83 2.55 6.40 0.23
C SER A 83 2.25 6.15 -1.23
N ALA A 84 1.33 6.93 -1.79
CA ALA A 84 1.00 6.92 -3.21
C ALA A 84 0.84 8.35 -3.72
N SER A 85 1.27 8.59 -4.96
CA SER A 85 0.97 9.83 -5.68
C SER A 85 -0.29 9.66 -6.55
N ALA A 86 -0.84 10.78 -7.02
CA ALA A 86 -1.91 10.78 -8.02
C ALA A 86 -1.51 10.03 -9.31
N ALA A 87 -0.22 9.95 -9.65
CA ALA A 87 0.28 9.16 -10.77
C ALA A 87 0.38 7.64 -10.47
N LEU A 88 -0.15 7.17 -9.33
CA LEU A 88 -0.11 5.78 -8.87
C LEU A 88 1.32 5.20 -8.74
N ASN A 89 2.27 6.04 -8.37
CA ASN A 89 3.56 5.60 -7.86
C ASN A 89 3.40 5.28 -6.37
N VAL A 90 3.53 4.01 -6.01
CA VAL A 90 3.30 3.52 -4.65
C VAL A 90 4.59 3.01 -4.03
N ARG A 91 4.78 3.25 -2.75
CA ARG A 91 5.93 2.78 -1.97
C ARG A 91 5.52 2.55 -0.52
N ALA A 92 6.20 1.65 0.16
CA ALA A 92 5.98 1.42 1.60
C ALA A 92 7.27 1.05 2.31
N CYS A 93 7.28 1.25 3.62
CA CYS A 93 8.27 0.67 4.53
C CYS A 93 7.55 0.17 5.78
N MET A 94 8.15 -0.82 6.44
CA MET A 94 7.55 -1.50 7.59
C MET A 94 8.62 -1.79 8.66
N ASP A 95 8.23 -1.64 9.91
CA ASP A 95 9.01 -2.04 11.08
C ASP A 95 8.29 -3.16 11.81
N CYS A 96 9.05 -4.19 12.16
CA CYS A 96 8.59 -5.31 12.99
C CYS A 96 9.56 -5.53 14.16
N ASN A 97 9.06 -6.00 15.29
CA ASN A 97 9.91 -6.47 16.38
C ASN A 97 10.63 -7.76 15.99
N GLU A 98 11.96 -7.77 16.03
CA GLU A 98 12.80 -8.93 15.67
C GLU A 98 12.84 -10.03 16.76
N LYS A 99 12.16 -9.87 17.89
CA LYS A 99 12.23 -10.80 19.02
C LYS A 99 11.72 -12.22 18.73
N SER A 100 11.19 -12.49 17.53
CA SER A 100 10.74 -13.83 17.10
C SER A 100 11.66 -14.52 16.07
N GLU A 101 12.84 -13.97 15.73
CA GLU A 101 13.71 -14.53 14.68
C GLU A 101 14.82 -15.49 15.21
N ASN A 102 14.75 -15.98 16.46
CA ASN A 102 15.63 -17.08 16.87
C ASN A 102 15.10 -18.40 16.30
N GLY A 103 15.54 -18.71 15.07
CA GLY A 103 15.79 -20.05 14.50
C GLY A 103 14.83 -21.19 14.86
N GLY A 104 13.51 -20.97 14.81
CA GLY A 104 12.50 -22.02 14.92
C GLY A 104 11.38 -21.69 13.94
N GLU A 105 10.81 -22.73 13.33
CA GLU A 105 9.58 -22.66 12.57
C GLU A 105 8.60 -21.70 13.27
N GLU A 106 7.97 -20.77 12.52
CA GLU A 106 6.97 -19.85 13.08
C GLU A 106 5.97 -20.66 13.91
N SER A 107 6.17 -20.71 15.22
CA SER A 107 5.24 -21.37 16.11
C SER A 107 3.92 -20.63 15.99
N GLY A 108 2.81 -21.36 15.78
CA GLY A 108 1.49 -20.80 15.48
C GLY A 108 0.95 -19.75 16.48
N GLU A 109 1.68 -19.45 17.56
CA GLU A 109 1.40 -18.38 18.52
C GLU A 109 1.91 -17.00 18.07
N ALA A 110 3.05 -16.92 17.34
CA ALA A 110 3.57 -15.65 16.84
C ALA A 110 2.69 -15.07 15.70
N ALA A 111 2.08 -15.95 14.88
CA ALA A 111 1.12 -15.56 13.86
C ALA A 111 -0.21 -15.06 14.45
N LYS A 112 -0.57 -15.53 15.67
CA LYS A 112 -1.84 -15.20 16.31
C LYS A 112 -1.97 -13.74 16.74
N ASN A 113 -0.89 -12.98 16.84
CA ASN A 113 -0.89 -11.63 17.41
C ASN A 113 -0.01 -10.65 16.63
N PHE A 114 0.05 -10.78 15.30
CA PHE A 114 0.93 -9.95 14.47
C PHE A 114 0.62 -8.45 14.62
N CYS A 115 -0.65 -8.07 14.71
CA CYS A 115 -1.10 -6.69 14.93
C CYS A 115 -1.28 -6.30 16.39
N GLY A 116 -1.16 -7.24 17.36
CA GLY A 116 -1.42 -6.95 18.76
C GLY A 116 -2.90 -6.74 19.09
N ALA A 117 -3.18 -5.92 20.10
CA ALA A 117 -4.53 -5.64 20.61
C ALA A 117 -5.09 -4.29 20.14
N GLY A 118 -4.24 -3.38 19.62
CA GLY A 118 -4.68 -2.05 19.26
C GLY A 118 -3.68 -1.25 18.44
N GLY A 119 -4.07 0.01 18.20
CA GLY A 119 -3.26 0.95 17.44
C GLY A 119 -4.12 1.96 16.69
N TYR A 120 -3.56 2.55 15.65
CA TYR A 120 -4.29 3.50 14.81
C TYR A 120 -3.86 3.44 13.34
N LEU A 121 -4.82 3.75 12.46
CA LEU A 121 -4.61 4.09 11.06
C LEU A 121 -4.74 5.60 10.91
N GLN A 122 -3.70 6.25 10.40
CA GLN A 122 -3.72 7.67 10.05
C GLN A 122 -3.47 7.81 8.54
N VAL A 123 -4.28 8.63 7.89
CA VAL A 123 -4.13 8.97 6.48
C VAL A 123 -3.91 10.46 6.34
N VAL A 124 -2.82 10.83 5.65
CA VAL A 124 -2.45 12.21 5.36
C VAL A 124 -2.56 12.42 3.86
N LYS A 125 -3.38 13.37 3.42
CA LYS A 125 -3.57 13.71 2.00
C LYS A 125 -3.11 15.14 1.75
N SER A 126 -2.29 15.35 0.74
CA SER A 126 -1.88 16.65 0.21
C SER A 126 -2.41 16.79 -1.22
N ASP A 127 -2.89 17.96 -1.58
CA ASP A 127 -3.30 18.31 -2.94
C ASP A 127 -2.14 18.86 -3.79
N GLY A 128 -0.93 18.95 -3.21
CA GLY A 128 0.25 19.52 -3.86
C GLY A 128 0.28 21.06 -3.93
N TYR A 129 -0.76 21.73 -3.49
CA TYR A 129 -0.89 23.19 -3.53
C TYR A 129 -1.08 23.81 -2.14
N SER A 130 -1.81 23.13 -1.27
CA SER A 130 -2.13 23.59 0.07
C SER A 130 -0.99 23.34 1.06
N LEU A 131 -0.69 24.34 1.91
CA LEU A 131 0.29 24.19 2.99
C LEU A 131 -0.21 23.29 4.13
N ARG A 132 -1.52 22.98 4.17
CA ARG A 132 -2.14 22.17 5.22
C ARG A 132 -2.70 20.91 4.63
N PRO A 133 -2.08 19.74 4.85
CA PRO A 133 -2.64 18.48 4.43
C PRO A 133 -3.92 18.17 5.23
N PHE A 134 -4.82 17.43 4.61
CA PHE A 134 -5.91 16.78 5.32
C PHE A 134 -5.36 15.58 6.10
N VAL A 135 -5.78 15.47 7.37
CA VAL A 135 -5.38 14.36 8.24
C VAL A 135 -6.63 13.71 8.80
N GLY A 136 -6.84 12.44 8.48
CA GLY A 136 -7.88 11.60 9.08
C GLY A 136 -7.25 10.44 9.83
N ALA A 137 -7.91 9.97 10.89
CA ALA A 137 -7.43 8.83 11.67
C ALA A 137 -8.59 8.04 12.28
N CYS A 138 -8.36 6.75 12.52
CA CYS A 138 -9.26 5.90 13.29
C CYS A 138 -8.46 4.91 14.16
N ALA A 139 -9.07 4.41 15.21
CA ALA A 139 -8.53 3.29 15.99
C ALA A 139 -8.53 2.01 15.14
N LEU A 140 -7.52 1.16 15.33
CA LEU A 140 -7.48 -0.13 14.65
C LEU A 140 -8.41 -1.14 15.31
N LYS A 141 -9.03 -1.95 14.46
CA LYS A 141 -9.73 -3.18 14.84
C LYS A 141 -8.75 -4.34 14.66
N CYS A 142 -8.23 -4.85 15.76
CA CYS A 142 -7.32 -5.98 15.80
C CYS A 142 -8.06 -7.18 16.39
N GLY A 143 -8.16 -8.26 15.62
CA GLY A 143 -8.80 -9.52 16.05
C GLY A 143 -7.78 -10.63 16.25
N GLU A 144 -8.05 -11.54 17.18
CA GLU A 144 -7.27 -12.79 17.30
C GLU A 144 -7.39 -13.58 15.99
N ASN A 145 -6.26 -14.07 15.47
CA ASN A 145 -6.19 -14.83 14.20
C ASN A 145 -6.77 -14.10 12.98
N GLN A 146 -6.82 -12.78 12.98
CA GLN A 146 -7.29 -11.99 11.86
C GLN A 146 -6.31 -12.09 10.69
N SER A 147 -6.78 -12.47 9.49
CA SER A 147 -5.93 -12.49 8.30
C SER A 147 -5.54 -11.07 7.88
N ALA A 148 -4.44 -10.93 7.13
CA ALA A 148 -4.04 -9.63 6.59
C ALA A 148 -5.16 -8.99 5.75
N GLU A 149 -5.89 -9.77 4.95
CA GLU A 149 -7.04 -9.29 4.17
C GLU A 149 -8.11 -8.69 5.07
N ALA A 150 -8.57 -9.45 6.08
CA ALA A 150 -9.59 -8.99 7.01
C ALA A 150 -9.15 -7.76 7.78
N PHE A 151 -7.88 -7.71 8.22
CA PHE A 151 -7.31 -6.54 8.88
C PHE A 151 -7.41 -5.29 8.01
N PHE A 152 -6.97 -5.35 6.75
CA PHE A 152 -7.01 -4.19 5.86
C PHE A 152 -8.45 -3.83 5.44
N GLU A 153 -9.30 -4.82 5.13
CA GLU A 153 -10.71 -4.60 4.79
C GLU A 153 -11.42 -3.81 5.90
N GLU A 154 -11.36 -4.31 7.14
CA GLU A 154 -12.08 -3.73 8.27
C GLU A 154 -11.55 -2.34 8.67
N ASN A 155 -10.24 -2.17 8.70
CA ASN A 155 -9.65 -0.92 9.14
C ASN A 155 -9.77 0.21 8.09
N PHE A 156 -9.71 -0.10 6.81
CA PHE A 156 -9.97 0.91 5.77
C PHE A 156 -11.46 1.21 5.63
N GLU A 157 -12.37 0.24 5.82
CA GLU A 157 -13.81 0.50 5.90
C GLU A 157 -14.12 1.45 7.07
N GLU A 158 -13.51 1.21 8.25
CA GLU A 158 -13.65 2.11 9.41
C GLU A 158 -13.12 3.50 9.15
N TYR A 159 -11.92 3.62 8.56
CA TYR A 159 -11.35 4.92 8.18
C TYR A 159 -12.30 5.71 7.29
N PHE A 160 -12.85 5.09 6.24
CA PHE A 160 -13.77 5.75 5.33
C PHE A 160 -15.09 6.15 6.02
N SER A 161 -15.56 5.32 6.94
CA SER A 161 -16.77 5.61 7.72
C SER A 161 -16.59 6.79 8.67
N VAL A 162 -15.49 6.79 9.46
CA VAL A 162 -15.26 7.76 10.53
C VAL A 162 -14.67 9.07 10.03
N SER A 163 -13.65 9.00 9.17
CA SER A 163 -12.89 10.18 8.75
C SER A 163 -13.39 10.81 7.45
N GLU A 164 -13.81 9.99 6.48
CA GLU A 164 -14.27 10.49 5.18
C GLU A 164 -15.80 10.62 5.11
N GLN A 165 -16.52 9.95 6.02
CA GLN A 165 -17.99 9.84 6.01
C GLN A 165 -18.55 9.33 4.68
N LEU A 166 -17.78 8.47 4.02
CA LEU A 166 -18.08 7.85 2.74
C LEU A 166 -18.20 6.33 2.91
N PRO A 167 -19.42 5.75 2.89
CA PRO A 167 -19.59 4.31 2.93
C PRO A 167 -18.75 3.63 1.84
N THR A 168 -17.79 2.81 2.27
CA THR A 168 -16.88 2.08 1.38
C THR A 168 -16.79 0.64 1.87
N ARG A 169 -16.75 -0.32 0.96
CA ARG A 169 -16.58 -1.74 1.26
C ARG A 169 -15.42 -2.29 0.45
N PHE A 170 -14.58 -3.06 1.13
CA PHE A 170 -13.37 -3.63 0.55
C PHE A 170 -13.44 -5.15 0.46
N LYS A 171 -12.75 -5.71 -0.53
CA LYS A 171 -12.39 -7.11 -0.61
C LYS A 171 -10.98 -7.24 -1.18
N LEU A 172 -10.09 -7.90 -0.41
CA LEU A 172 -8.70 -8.10 -0.77
C LEU A 172 -8.42 -9.58 -1.08
N VAL A 173 -7.45 -9.79 -1.96
CA VAL A 173 -6.75 -11.06 -2.16
C VAL A 173 -5.27 -10.76 -2.06
N ILE A 174 -4.58 -11.37 -1.07
CA ILE A 174 -3.17 -11.12 -0.80
C ILE A 174 -2.43 -12.45 -0.78
N GLY A 175 -1.54 -12.66 -1.72
CA GLY A 175 -0.55 -13.71 -1.69
C GLY A 175 -0.83 -14.95 -2.50
N ASP A 176 0.00 -15.93 -2.27
CA ASP A 176 0.09 -17.18 -3.02
C ASP A 176 -1.03 -18.16 -2.60
N LYS A 177 -1.73 -18.73 -3.59
CA LYS A 177 -2.66 -19.84 -3.36
C LYS A 177 -1.94 -21.19 -3.16
N SER A 178 -0.65 -21.26 -3.43
CA SER A 178 0.18 -22.45 -3.21
C SER A 178 0.91 -22.31 -1.87
N GLY A 179 0.42 -23.01 -0.85
CA GLY A 179 1.12 -23.12 0.43
C GLY A 179 2.59 -23.52 0.22
N ASP A 180 3.49 -22.81 0.85
CA ASP A 180 4.90 -23.10 1.21
C ASP A 180 5.79 -23.97 0.30
N LYS A 181 5.46 -24.14 -0.97
CA LYS A 181 6.37 -24.76 -1.93
C LYS A 181 7.03 -23.67 -2.77
N ALA A 182 8.19 -23.20 -2.31
CA ALA A 182 9.16 -22.59 -3.21
C ALA A 182 9.35 -23.53 -4.37
N SER A 183 8.98 -23.13 -5.60
CA SER A 183 9.30 -23.94 -6.77
C SER A 183 10.80 -23.95 -6.93
N GLU A 184 11.42 -25.13 -6.88
CA GLU A 184 12.86 -25.34 -7.07
C GLU A 184 13.36 -24.85 -8.45
N ASN A 185 12.47 -24.42 -9.32
CA ASN A 185 12.75 -24.01 -10.71
C ASN A 185 12.80 -22.50 -10.95
N GLY A 186 12.87 -21.65 -9.91
CA GLY A 186 13.12 -20.22 -10.11
C GLY A 186 11.99 -19.43 -10.82
N GLU A 187 10.85 -20.04 -11.11
CA GLU A 187 9.67 -19.34 -11.59
C GLU A 187 9.03 -18.62 -10.40
N GLU A 188 9.08 -17.29 -10.42
CA GLU A 188 8.42 -16.41 -9.45
C GLU A 188 6.91 -16.71 -9.52
N ASN A 189 6.41 -17.50 -8.55
CA ASN A 189 4.99 -17.69 -8.34
C ASN A 189 4.40 -16.31 -8.00
N SER A 190 3.88 -15.61 -9.00
CA SER A 190 3.23 -14.33 -8.82
C SER A 190 1.85 -14.58 -8.20
N GLY A 191 1.79 -14.60 -6.87
CA GLY A 191 0.54 -14.60 -6.13
C GLY A 191 -0.41 -13.52 -6.64
N GLU A 192 -1.71 -13.73 -6.52
CA GLU A 192 -2.68 -12.71 -6.90
C GLU A 192 -2.75 -11.66 -5.79
N TYR A 193 -2.53 -10.41 -6.17
CA TYR A 193 -2.63 -9.25 -5.28
C TYR A 193 -3.69 -8.31 -5.83
N LEU A 194 -4.88 -8.37 -5.26
CA LEU A 194 -6.06 -7.64 -5.72
C LEU A 194 -6.71 -6.90 -4.56
N CYS A 195 -7.17 -5.68 -4.82
CA CYS A 195 -8.06 -4.95 -3.92
C CYS A 195 -9.25 -4.44 -4.75
N ALA A 196 -10.44 -4.93 -4.44
CA ALA A 196 -11.67 -4.41 -5.01
C ALA A 196 -12.43 -3.60 -3.97
N ALA A 197 -12.96 -2.44 -4.36
CA ALA A 197 -13.72 -1.57 -3.48
C ALA A 197 -14.99 -1.06 -4.17
N LEU A 198 -16.08 -1.01 -3.40
CA LEU A 198 -17.30 -0.27 -3.72
C LEU A 198 -17.38 0.95 -2.81
N GLN A 199 -17.52 2.12 -3.40
CA GLN A 199 -17.62 3.39 -2.65
C GLN A 199 -18.86 4.15 -3.06
N SER A 200 -19.63 4.62 -2.05
CA SER A 200 -20.82 5.44 -2.27
C SER A 200 -20.47 6.76 -2.96
N LEU A 201 -21.34 7.19 -3.86
CA LEU A 201 -21.32 8.53 -4.43
C LEU A 201 -22.53 9.33 -3.93
N PRO A 202 -22.51 10.68 -4.03
CA PRO A 202 -23.64 11.50 -3.62
C PRO A 202 -24.95 11.04 -4.30
N GLY A 203 -25.99 10.81 -3.50
CA GLY A 203 -27.27 10.33 -3.98
C GLY A 203 -27.42 8.81 -4.12
N ALA A 204 -26.42 8.02 -3.80
CA ALA A 204 -26.55 6.58 -3.69
C ALA A 204 -27.44 6.20 -2.50
N GLY A 205 -28.38 5.29 -2.70
CA GLY A 205 -29.12 4.69 -1.60
C GLY A 205 -28.24 3.66 -0.86
N ASP A 206 -28.64 3.23 0.35
CA ASP A 206 -27.80 2.34 1.20
C ASP A 206 -27.92 0.85 0.89
N LYS A 207 -28.90 0.44 0.12
CA LYS A 207 -29.22 -0.99 -0.16
C LYS A 207 -28.06 -1.78 -0.77
N TRP A 208 -27.15 -1.15 -1.52
CA TRP A 208 -25.99 -1.82 -2.10
C TRP A 208 -25.03 -2.36 -1.05
N GLN A 209 -25.00 -1.76 0.15
CA GLN A 209 -24.08 -2.15 1.22
C GLN A 209 -24.37 -3.54 1.77
N GLU A 210 -25.63 -3.97 1.78
CA GLU A 210 -26.08 -5.28 2.30
C GLU A 210 -25.44 -6.45 1.53
N THR A 211 -25.25 -6.30 0.22
CA THR A 211 -24.70 -7.35 -0.64
C THR A 211 -23.29 -7.03 -1.15
N ALA A 212 -22.69 -5.93 -0.70
CA ALA A 212 -21.43 -5.43 -1.23
C ALA A 212 -20.28 -6.44 -1.16
N LYS A 213 -20.06 -7.06 0.02
CA LYS A 213 -18.98 -8.03 0.22
C LYS A 213 -19.15 -9.30 -0.61
N GLU A 214 -20.39 -9.78 -0.74
CA GLU A 214 -20.70 -10.92 -1.60
C GLU A 214 -20.44 -10.62 -3.07
N LYS A 215 -20.91 -9.45 -3.54
CA LYS A 215 -20.69 -9.01 -4.93
C LYS A 215 -19.24 -8.73 -5.24
N LEU A 216 -18.47 -8.12 -4.32
CA LEU A 216 -17.04 -7.96 -4.48
C LEU A 216 -16.32 -9.30 -4.55
N SER A 217 -16.69 -10.27 -3.71
CA SER A 217 -16.14 -11.63 -3.76
C SER A 217 -16.47 -12.33 -5.09
N ALA A 218 -17.69 -12.18 -5.58
CA ALA A 218 -18.10 -12.74 -6.87
C ALA A 218 -17.38 -12.05 -8.04
N PHE A 219 -17.18 -10.73 -7.97
CA PHE A 219 -16.43 -9.96 -8.95
C PHE A 219 -14.97 -10.40 -9.04
N LEU A 220 -14.28 -10.55 -7.90
CA LEU A 220 -12.90 -11.01 -7.88
C LEU A 220 -12.75 -12.44 -8.43
N LYS A 221 -13.66 -13.36 -8.05
CA LYS A 221 -13.68 -14.72 -8.61
C LYS A 221 -13.91 -14.74 -10.13
N GLU A 222 -14.75 -13.85 -10.65
CA GLU A 222 -14.97 -13.74 -12.09
C GLU A 222 -13.77 -13.13 -12.79
N TYR A 223 -13.17 -12.08 -12.20
CA TYR A 223 -11.95 -11.47 -12.70
C TYR A 223 -10.78 -12.47 -12.74
N GLU A 224 -10.61 -13.32 -11.72
CA GLU A 224 -9.60 -14.38 -11.72
C GLU A 224 -9.69 -15.30 -12.95
N LYS A 225 -10.91 -15.57 -13.43
CA LYS A 225 -11.16 -16.42 -14.59
C LYS A 225 -10.95 -15.70 -15.94
N THR A 226 -11.44 -14.47 -16.02
CA THR A 226 -11.50 -13.73 -17.27
C THR A 226 -10.26 -12.89 -17.53
N LYS A 227 -9.61 -12.41 -16.45
CA LYS A 227 -8.55 -11.39 -16.44
C LYS A 227 -9.01 -10.06 -17.10
N ASP A 228 -10.33 -9.88 -17.21
CA ASP A 228 -10.99 -8.73 -17.84
C ASP A 228 -11.90 -8.07 -16.80
N ALA A 229 -11.47 -6.91 -16.29
CA ALA A 229 -12.18 -6.21 -15.22
C ALA A 229 -13.52 -5.66 -15.69
N GLU A 230 -13.60 -5.17 -16.93
CA GLU A 230 -14.82 -4.62 -17.52
C GLU A 230 -15.90 -5.70 -17.66
N LYS A 231 -15.58 -6.82 -18.33
CA LYS A 231 -16.50 -7.94 -18.49
C LYS A 231 -16.95 -8.52 -17.16
N SER A 232 -16.02 -8.64 -16.20
CA SER A 232 -16.35 -9.13 -14.86
C SER A 232 -17.30 -8.18 -14.13
N ALA A 233 -17.07 -6.86 -14.24
CA ALA A 233 -17.95 -5.87 -13.64
C ALA A 233 -19.34 -5.90 -14.30
N GLN A 234 -19.43 -5.95 -15.62
CA GLN A 234 -20.71 -6.06 -16.35
C GLN A 234 -21.48 -7.32 -15.95
N LYS A 235 -20.81 -8.46 -15.79
CA LYS A 235 -21.45 -9.73 -15.41
C LYS A 235 -22.04 -9.67 -14.00
N ILE A 236 -21.33 -9.07 -13.03
CA ILE A 236 -21.73 -9.08 -11.61
C ILE A 236 -22.67 -7.92 -11.25
N PHE A 237 -22.41 -6.73 -11.81
CA PHE A 237 -23.14 -5.52 -11.46
C PHE A 237 -24.14 -5.07 -12.54
N GLY A 238 -24.11 -5.69 -13.73
CA GLY A 238 -24.91 -5.28 -14.87
C GLY A 238 -24.29 -4.09 -15.61
N ARG A 239 -25.13 -3.09 -15.95
CA ARG A 239 -24.66 -1.93 -16.69
C ARG A 239 -23.62 -1.14 -15.91
N ILE A 240 -22.50 -0.86 -16.54
CA ILE A 240 -21.42 0.00 -16.01
C ILE A 240 -21.28 1.26 -16.88
N SER A 241 -20.60 2.29 -16.36
CA SER A 241 -20.31 3.53 -17.08
C SER A 241 -19.07 4.23 -16.52
N CYS A 242 -18.55 5.22 -17.23
CA CYS A 242 -17.41 6.05 -16.81
C CYS A 242 -16.18 5.20 -16.43
N GLU A 243 -15.67 4.45 -17.41
CA GLU A 243 -14.53 3.58 -17.20
C GLU A 243 -13.22 4.36 -17.19
N GLU A 244 -12.33 4.00 -16.25
CA GLU A 244 -10.98 4.56 -16.11
C GLU A 244 -9.99 3.42 -15.97
N ASN A 245 -8.89 3.46 -16.72
CA ASN A 245 -7.77 2.54 -16.60
C ASN A 245 -6.48 3.32 -16.41
N ARG A 246 -5.68 2.97 -15.39
CA ARG A 246 -4.43 3.65 -15.08
C ARG A 246 -3.34 2.64 -14.72
N ALA A 247 -2.11 2.91 -15.16
CA ALA A 247 -0.95 2.13 -14.77
C ALA A 247 -0.59 2.39 -13.30
N LEU A 248 -0.07 1.37 -12.63
CA LEU A 248 0.30 1.35 -11.23
C LEU A 248 1.68 0.72 -11.08
N GLN A 249 2.56 1.30 -10.27
CA GLN A 249 3.90 0.75 -10.06
C GLN A 249 4.44 0.98 -8.65
N TYR A 250 5.29 0.05 -8.19
CA TYR A 250 6.15 0.32 -7.05
C TYR A 250 7.27 1.27 -7.48
N LYS A 251 7.33 2.46 -6.90
CA LYS A 251 8.36 3.45 -7.26
C LYS A 251 8.74 4.30 -6.06
N CYS A 252 10.02 4.25 -5.72
CA CYS A 252 10.63 5.19 -4.79
C CYS A 252 11.16 6.41 -5.53
N ASN A 253 10.92 7.59 -4.97
CA ASN A 253 11.38 8.86 -5.54
C ASN A 253 12.76 9.29 -5.00
N CYS A 254 13.45 8.42 -4.22
CA CYS A 254 14.78 8.76 -3.72
C CYS A 254 15.80 8.75 -4.86
N SER A 255 16.65 9.74 -4.86
CA SER A 255 17.83 9.83 -5.70
C SER A 255 18.94 10.55 -4.92
N LYS A 256 20.18 10.47 -5.40
CA LYS A 256 21.30 11.18 -4.76
C LYS A 256 21.05 12.69 -4.74
N GLU A 257 20.48 13.25 -5.82
CA GLU A 257 20.12 14.66 -5.95
C GLU A 257 19.02 15.06 -4.96
N TYR A 258 17.93 14.28 -4.89
CA TYR A 258 16.83 14.53 -3.95
C TYR A 258 17.33 14.51 -2.50
N LEU A 259 18.11 13.49 -2.13
CA LEU A 259 18.65 13.36 -0.78
C LEU A 259 19.66 14.44 -0.43
N LYS A 260 20.44 14.91 -1.40
CA LYS A 260 21.31 16.09 -1.23
C LYS A 260 20.49 17.34 -0.88
N GLY A 261 19.34 17.52 -1.54
CA GLY A 261 18.39 18.59 -1.18
C GLY A 261 17.86 18.46 0.25
N VAL A 262 17.55 17.24 0.71
CA VAL A 262 17.14 16.98 2.10
C VAL A 262 18.29 17.30 3.09
N LEU A 263 19.53 16.91 2.75
CA LEU A 263 20.71 17.18 3.57
C LEU A 263 20.98 18.68 3.76
N SER A 264 20.58 19.53 2.83
CA SER A 264 20.72 20.99 2.97
C SER A 264 20.01 21.56 4.21
N SER A 265 18.94 20.90 4.67
CA SER A 265 18.19 21.30 5.86
C SER A 265 18.91 21.07 7.19
N LEU A 266 19.95 20.20 7.22
CA LEU A 266 20.75 19.94 8.43
C LEU A 266 21.70 21.11 8.75
N GLY A 267 22.06 21.94 7.76
CA GLY A 267 23.02 23.00 7.91
C GLY A 267 24.47 22.54 7.86
N LYS A 268 25.37 23.48 7.56
CA LYS A 268 26.79 23.26 7.35
C LYS A 268 27.50 22.61 8.53
N ASN A 269 27.29 23.12 9.74
CA ASN A 269 28.03 22.68 10.95
C ASN A 269 27.75 21.20 11.24
N GLU A 270 26.49 20.76 11.11
CA GLU A 270 26.10 19.36 11.34
C GLU A 270 26.72 18.45 10.27
N LEU A 271 26.64 18.85 9.00
CA LEU A 271 27.24 18.09 7.90
C LEU A 271 28.75 17.95 8.06
N GLU A 272 29.46 19.02 8.49
CA GLU A 272 30.91 18.98 8.76
C GLU A 272 31.26 18.06 9.91
N SER A 273 30.46 18.05 11.00
CA SER A 273 30.63 17.15 12.12
C SER A 273 30.54 15.68 11.70
N ILE A 274 29.46 15.32 10.98
CA ILE A 274 29.27 13.95 10.49
C ILE A 274 30.41 13.53 9.55
N LEU A 275 30.80 14.41 8.62
CA LEU A 275 31.92 14.13 7.69
C LEU A 275 33.25 13.93 8.41
N LYS A 276 33.50 14.69 9.47
CA LYS A 276 34.72 14.57 10.28
C LYS A 276 34.75 13.28 11.10
N GLU A 277 33.63 12.86 11.64
CA GLU A 277 33.51 11.66 12.49
C GLU A 277 33.42 10.37 11.69
N GLN A 278 32.67 10.36 10.58
CA GLN A 278 32.32 9.15 9.82
C GLN A 278 32.94 9.09 8.42
N GLY A 279 33.60 10.15 7.96
CA GLY A 279 34.21 10.24 6.63
C GLY A 279 33.21 10.44 5.50
N ALA A 280 31.95 10.09 5.68
CA ALA A 280 30.84 10.28 4.72
C ALA A 280 29.50 10.37 5.45
N VAL A 281 28.54 11.12 4.86
CA VAL A 281 27.13 11.09 5.32
C VAL A 281 26.46 9.90 4.66
N LYS A 282 25.97 8.94 5.46
CA LYS A 282 25.31 7.72 5.00
C LYS A 282 23.82 7.82 5.23
N ILE A 283 23.01 7.57 4.20
CA ILE A 283 21.55 7.55 4.27
C ILE A 283 21.06 6.20 3.74
N HIS A 284 20.22 5.53 4.52
CA HIS A 284 19.51 4.34 4.11
C HIS A 284 18.07 4.70 3.76
N CYS A 285 17.64 4.44 2.51
CA CYS A 285 16.27 4.66 2.10
C CYS A 285 15.39 3.46 2.51
N ARG A 286 14.54 3.65 3.49
CA ARG A 286 13.65 2.60 4.01
C ARG A 286 12.60 2.09 3.01
N TYR A 287 12.29 2.87 1.97
CA TYR A 287 11.31 2.47 0.94
C TYR A 287 11.90 1.56 -0.14
N CYS A 288 13.13 1.77 -0.55
CA CYS A 288 13.77 0.96 -1.60
C CYS A 288 15.01 0.20 -1.15
N ASN A 289 15.29 0.21 0.15
CA ASN A 289 16.40 -0.50 0.78
C ASN A 289 17.79 -0.13 0.17
N THR A 290 17.89 1.07 -0.43
CA THR A 290 19.12 1.55 -1.06
C THR A 290 19.94 2.38 -0.09
N ASN A 291 21.24 2.10 -0.02
CA ASN A 291 22.19 2.88 0.76
C ASN A 291 22.83 3.97 -0.13
N TYR A 292 22.83 5.19 0.36
CA TYR A 292 23.49 6.34 -0.24
C TYR A 292 24.62 6.81 0.64
N ALA A 293 25.75 7.14 0.03
CA ALA A 293 26.90 7.75 0.72
C ALA A 293 27.27 9.04 0.01
N PHE A 294 27.47 10.10 0.80
CA PHE A 294 27.86 11.44 0.34
C PHE A 294 29.22 11.77 0.95
N THR A 295 30.21 11.92 0.11
CA THR A 295 31.54 12.39 0.47
C THR A 295 31.56 13.92 0.63
N ARG A 296 32.65 14.46 1.16
CA ARG A 296 32.85 15.92 1.22
C ARG A 296 32.76 16.57 -0.17
N GLU A 297 33.25 15.88 -1.21
CA GLU A 297 33.16 16.36 -2.58
C GLU A 297 31.74 16.45 -3.10
N ASP A 298 30.92 15.44 -2.80
CA ASP A 298 29.48 15.43 -3.15
C ASP A 298 28.71 16.60 -2.51
N LEU A 299 29.14 17.05 -1.32
CA LEU A 299 28.45 18.08 -0.52
C LEU A 299 29.13 19.44 -0.53
N LYS A 300 30.16 19.65 -1.38
CA LYS A 300 30.96 20.90 -1.40
C LYS A 300 30.11 22.16 -1.54
N ASP A 301 29.03 22.09 -2.32
CA ASP A 301 28.13 23.25 -2.55
C ASP A 301 27.35 23.61 -1.25
N LEU A 302 26.99 22.62 -0.44
CA LEU A 302 26.29 22.81 0.86
C LEU A 302 27.25 23.26 1.98
N LEU A 303 28.54 23.00 1.82
CA LEU A 303 29.59 23.37 2.77
C LEU A 303 30.22 24.74 2.47
N SER A 304 29.98 25.33 1.29
CA SER A 304 30.53 26.61 0.87
C SER A 304 29.62 27.81 1.13
N VAL A 305 28.41 27.58 1.60
CA VAL A 305 27.43 28.65 1.92
C VAL A 305 27.48 29.06 3.39
#